data_5c17e4a1be7f39cf15bafd76067f2e08
#
_entry.id   5c17e4a1be7f39cf15bafd76067f2e08
#
_cell.length_a   1.000
_cell.length_b   1.000
_cell.length_c   1.000
_cell.angle_alpha   90.00
_cell.angle_beta   90.00
_cell.angle_gamma   90.00
#
_symmetry.space_group_name_H-M   'P 1'
#
loop_
_entity.id
_entity.type
_entity.pdbx_description
1 polymer ?
#
loop_
_entity_poly.entity_id
_entity_poly.type
_entity_poly.pdbx_seq_one_letter_code
_entity_poly.pdbx_strand_id
1 'polypeptide(L)'
;MSVQTLLLSAALAFFGVIATIEISKTIHQKIRLRRDKAASAPHRGEESTWNELTEHHRPVRDSAPDEFTAGPHERLLAICAPYSLCRRDPWDRLTCSDLDGTRTMLSLDWGVCSSTDLLSRVHWLITSGHRTGFEAERARWVDTSLAEAERHELRESAASSSDAAETLWRLERMRDNDRDIRNVDFSAWDLVRAAMLTRCGFALGWLTEEETWDTLAILDRGLRERYRSWTQVSESFRLARWYWNSTSGKDEHFNDLHDLNRSLVLLSPNGPWGLIDWDVETPEPSFLILDDLLDAGVATPLSAGDRKRATHWERWVDDQVIARGQHRPQHFGTHTDQHHRFAKRA
;
A
#
# COMPACT_ATOMS: atom_id res chain seq x y z
N MET A 1 20.21 -40.27 -20.00
CA MET A 1 19.87 -39.51 -18.77
C MET A 1 18.48 -39.96 -18.34
N SER A 2 18.30 -40.37 -17.11
CA SER A 2 16.98 -40.79 -16.61
C SER A 2 16.06 -39.56 -16.36
N VAL A 3 14.74 -39.72 -16.47
CA VAL A 3 13.76 -38.70 -16.19
C VAL A 3 13.94 -38.13 -14.77
N GLN A 4 14.36 -38.95 -13.82
CA GLN A 4 14.68 -38.52 -12.45
C GLN A 4 15.86 -37.53 -12.39
N THR A 5 16.90 -37.73 -13.22
CA THR A 5 18.07 -36.82 -13.27
C THR A 5 17.68 -35.46 -13.84
N LEU A 6 16.75 -35.42 -14.81
CA LEU A 6 16.22 -34.19 -15.41
C LEU A 6 15.34 -33.42 -14.40
N LEU A 7 14.48 -34.11 -13.67
CA LEU A 7 13.63 -33.48 -12.63
C LEU A 7 14.47 -32.93 -11.48
N LEU A 8 15.51 -33.64 -11.08
CA LEU A 8 16.42 -33.16 -10.00
C LEU A 8 17.20 -31.92 -10.44
N SER A 9 17.67 -31.89 -11.69
CA SER A 9 18.39 -30.73 -12.25
C SER A 9 17.47 -29.51 -12.38
N ALA A 10 16.22 -29.71 -12.80
CA ALA A 10 15.22 -28.64 -12.89
C ALA A 10 14.84 -28.09 -11.50
N ALA A 11 14.68 -28.95 -10.50
CA ALA A 11 14.42 -28.55 -9.12
C ALA A 11 15.58 -27.73 -8.53
N LEU A 12 16.83 -28.20 -8.72
CA LEU A 12 18.01 -27.48 -8.26
C LEU A 12 18.19 -26.12 -8.93
N ALA A 13 17.90 -26.02 -10.24
CA ALA A 13 17.91 -24.74 -10.95
C ALA A 13 16.82 -23.78 -10.42
N PHE A 14 15.63 -24.27 -10.15
CA PHE A 14 14.53 -23.50 -9.59
C PHE A 14 14.84 -22.99 -8.19
N PHE A 15 15.38 -23.83 -7.29
CA PHE A 15 15.84 -23.41 -5.97
C PHE A 15 16.99 -22.41 -6.04
N GLY A 16 17.89 -22.55 -7.00
CA GLY A 16 18.99 -21.61 -7.25
C GLY A 16 18.46 -20.23 -7.65
N VAL A 17 17.45 -20.16 -8.51
CA VAL A 17 16.80 -18.91 -8.91
C VAL A 17 16.10 -18.24 -7.73
N ILE A 18 15.34 -18.98 -6.93
CA ILE A 18 14.68 -18.45 -5.74
C ILE A 18 15.71 -17.91 -4.73
N ALA A 19 16.77 -18.66 -4.45
CA ALA A 19 17.84 -18.23 -3.57
C ALA A 19 18.52 -16.94 -4.07
N THR A 20 18.74 -16.83 -5.39
CA THR A 20 19.33 -15.63 -6.00
C THR A 20 18.42 -14.41 -5.86
N ILE A 21 17.10 -14.58 -6.02
CA ILE A 21 16.11 -13.52 -5.83
C ILE A 21 16.08 -13.06 -4.38
N GLU A 22 16.07 -13.97 -3.40
CA GLU A 22 16.07 -13.63 -1.97
C GLU A 22 17.38 -12.96 -1.53
N ILE A 23 18.52 -13.41 -2.03
CA ILE A 23 19.82 -12.77 -1.80
C ILE A 23 19.83 -11.35 -2.40
N SER A 24 19.28 -11.18 -3.61
CA SER A 24 19.19 -9.87 -4.26
C SER A 24 18.30 -8.92 -3.46
N LYS A 25 17.12 -9.37 -2.99
CA LYS A 25 16.24 -8.58 -2.11
C LYS A 25 16.96 -8.15 -0.83
N THR A 26 17.67 -9.07 -0.19
CA THR A 26 18.43 -8.78 1.05
C THR A 26 19.57 -7.79 0.81
N ILE A 27 20.27 -7.89 -0.30
CA ILE A 27 21.35 -6.95 -0.67
C ILE A 27 20.76 -5.57 -0.96
N HIS A 28 19.66 -5.46 -1.71
CA HIS A 28 19.01 -4.19 -2.00
C HIS A 28 18.44 -3.53 -0.74
N GLN A 29 17.85 -4.32 0.17
CA GLN A 29 17.38 -3.82 1.46
C GLN A 29 18.55 -3.30 2.32
N LYS A 30 19.70 -3.99 2.35
CA LYS A 30 20.90 -3.52 3.05
C LYS A 30 21.52 -2.26 2.41
N ILE A 31 21.48 -2.16 1.09
CA ILE A 31 21.95 -0.96 0.36
C ILE A 31 21.02 0.21 0.65
N ARG A 32 19.71 0.01 0.65
CA ARG A 32 18.70 1.01 1.02
C ARG A 32 18.91 1.49 2.46
N LEU A 33 19.02 0.58 3.43
CA LEU A 33 19.31 0.89 4.83
C LEU A 33 20.65 1.67 5.01
N ARG A 34 21.67 1.37 4.22
CA ARG A 34 22.94 2.13 4.23
C ARG A 34 22.78 3.51 3.62
N ARG A 35 21.97 3.67 2.57
CA ARG A 35 21.68 4.94 1.92
C ARG A 35 20.84 5.83 2.83
N ASP A 36 19.84 5.27 3.49
CA ASP A 36 19.02 5.96 4.48
C ASP A 36 19.82 6.34 5.73
N LYS A 37 20.74 5.49 6.19
CA LYS A 37 21.70 5.82 7.25
C LYS A 37 22.71 6.93 6.84
N ALA A 38 23.14 6.97 5.60
CA ALA A 38 24.02 8.02 5.10
C ALA A 38 23.30 9.35 4.90
N ALA A 39 22.00 9.32 4.56
CA ALA A 39 21.13 10.51 4.50
C ALA A 39 20.80 11.07 5.89
N SER A 40 20.91 10.26 6.96
CA SER A 40 20.71 10.65 8.36
C SER A 40 22.01 11.19 8.97
N ALA A 41 22.55 12.26 8.41
CA ALA A 41 23.75 12.91 8.98
C ALA A 41 23.45 13.48 10.38
N PRO A 42 24.27 13.18 11.42
CA PRO A 42 23.92 13.39 12.82
C PRO A 42 24.03 14.81 13.37
N HIS A 43 24.06 15.86 12.53
CA HIS A 43 24.42 17.22 12.98
C HIS A 43 23.55 18.37 12.48
N ARG A 44 22.33 18.10 11.99
CA ARG A 44 21.39 19.20 11.69
C ARG A 44 20.39 19.32 12.83
N GLY A 45 20.23 20.54 13.39
CA GLY A 45 19.22 20.81 14.41
C GLY A 45 17.81 20.50 13.90
N GLU A 46 16.88 20.18 14.79
CA GLU A 46 15.50 19.81 14.44
C GLU A 46 14.80 20.82 13.52
N GLU A 47 15.06 22.12 13.71
CA GLU A 47 14.51 23.19 12.89
C GLU A 47 15.03 23.14 11.44
N SER A 48 16.31 22.89 11.23
CA SER A 48 16.89 22.72 9.90
C SER A 48 16.31 21.50 9.19
N THR A 49 16.18 20.39 9.91
CA THR A 49 15.57 19.16 9.39
C THR A 49 14.11 19.41 9.03
N TRP A 50 13.35 20.12 9.87
CA TRP A 50 11.96 20.45 9.61
C TRP A 50 11.79 21.28 8.33
N ASN A 51 12.60 22.29 8.14
CA ASN A 51 12.56 23.16 6.97
C ASN A 51 12.91 22.39 5.68
N GLU A 52 13.89 21.50 5.74
CA GLU A 52 14.23 20.60 4.62
C GLU A 52 13.10 19.63 4.28
N LEU A 53 12.44 19.05 5.28
CA LEU A 53 11.29 18.20 5.08
C LEU A 53 10.12 18.97 4.48
N THR A 54 9.88 20.21 4.90
CA THR A 54 8.82 21.06 4.36
C THR A 54 9.07 21.37 2.88
N GLU A 55 10.30 21.68 2.50
CA GLU A 55 10.65 21.87 1.10
C GLU A 55 10.59 20.54 0.32
N HIS A 56 10.98 19.42 0.94
CA HIS A 56 10.86 18.10 0.34
C HIS A 56 9.42 17.72 0.06
N HIS A 57 8.49 18.00 1.00
CA HIS A 57 7.07 17.70 0.87
C HIS A 57 6.26 18.79 0.18
N ARG A 58 6.91 19.83 -0.36
CA ARG A 58 6.22 20.91 -1.05
C ARG A 58 5.30 20.34 -2.13
N PRO A 59 3.97 20.65 -2.08
CA PRO A 59 3.03 20.14 -3.06
C PRO A 59 3.38 20.67 -4.47
N VAL A 60 3.46 19.76 -5.42
CA VAL A 60 3.57 20.09 -6.83
C VAL A 60 2.19 19.92 -7.44
N ARG A 61 1.75 20.89 -8.23
CA ARG A 61 0.48 20.89 -8.94
C ARG A 61 0.72 21.30 -10.41
N ASP A 62 0.02 20.63 -11.31
CA ASP A 62 0.12 20.87 -12.74
C ASP A 62 -0.77 22.04 -13.16
N SER A 63 -1.98 22.15 -12.56
CA SER A 63 -2.90 23.26 -12.80
C SER A 63 -2.39 24.56 -12.18
N ALA A 64 -2.60 25.68 -12.89
CA ALA A 64 -2.31 27.00 -12.34
C ALA A 64 -3.23 27.32 -11.14
N PRO A 65 -2.77 28.13 -10.16
CA PRO A 65 -3.54 28.41 -8.94
C PRO A 65 -4.94 28.99 -9.20
N ASP A 66 -5.08 29.80 -10.22
CA ASP A 66 -6.32 30.45 -10.65
C ASP A 66 -7.23 29.56 -11.52
N GLU A 67 -6.69 28.46 -12.04
CA GLU A 67 -7.43 27.47 -12.83
C GLU A 67 -7.90 26.27 -11.99
N PHE A 68 -7.41 26.14 -10.75
CA PHE A 68 -7.74 25.00 -9.91
C PHE A 68 -9.19 25.07 -9.42
N THR A 69 -9.92 24.00 -9.70
CA THR A 69 -11.28 23.78 -9.19
C THR A 69 -11.34 22.41 -8.54
N ALA A 70 -11.72 22.38 -7.25
CA ALA A 70 -11.93 21.14 -6.53
C ALA A 70 -13.15 20.42 -7.11
N GLY A 71 -12.92 19.23 -7.63
CA GLY A 71 -13.97 18.39 -8.22
C GLY A 71 -13.76 16.90 -7.89
N PRO A 72 -14.60 16.03 -8.47
CA PRO A 72 -14.51 14.59 -8.25
C PRO A 72 -13.13 13.99 -8.54
N HIS A 73 -12.50 14.39 -9.65
CA HIS A 73 -11.18 13.86 -10.04
C HIS A 73 -10.08 14.32 -9.07
N GLU A 74 -10.07 15.60 -8.69
CA GLU A 74 -9.12 16.14 -7.73
C GLU A 74 -9.29 15.48 -6.34
N ARG A 75 -10.54 15.19 -5.96
CA ARG A 75 -10.84 14.42 -4.74
C ARG A 75 -10.23 13.02 -4.80
N LEU A 76 -10.39 12.31 -5.90
CA LEU A 76 -9.85 10.96 -6.09
C LEU A 76 -8.31 10.96 -6.11
N LEU A 77 -7.70 11.94 -6.77
CA LEU A 77 -6.25 12.11 -6.81
C LEU A 77 -5.65 12.49 -5.45
N ALA A 78 -6.38 13.25 -4.64
CA ALA A 78 -5.94 13.63 -3.30
C ALA A 78 -5.70 12.42 -2.38
N ILE A 79 -6.33 11.27 -2.64
CA ILE A 79 -6.10 10.03 -1.87
C ILE A 79 -4.63 9.61 -1.92
N CYS A 80 -3.97 9.69 -3.08
CA CYS A 80 -2.57 9.30 -3.22
C CYS A 80 -1.57 10.44 -2.95
N ALA A 81 -2.03 11.63 -2.56
CA ALA A 81 -1.19 12.79 -2.34
C ALA A 81 -0.01 12.58 -1.38
N PRO A 82 -0.11 11.75 -0.30
CA PRO A 82 1.04 11.45 0.56
C PRO A 82 2.27 10.93 -0.21
N TYR A 83 2.04 10.14 -1.26
CA TYR A 83 3.10 9.60 -2.10
C TYR A 83 3.52 10.57 -3.20
N SER A 84 2.59 11.36 -3.73
CA SER A 84 2.91 12.41 -4.69
C SER A 84 3.89 13.43 -4.11
N LEU A 85 3.67 13.86 -2.87
CA LEU A 85 4.58 14.78 -2.18
C LEU A 85 5.99 14.18 -2.02
N CYS A 86 6.09 12.93 -1.55
CA CYS A 86 7.39 12.28 -1.37
C CYS A 86 8.16 12.07 -2.68
N ARG A 87 7.44 11.92 -3.79
CA ARG A 87 8.03 11.73 -5.12
C ARG A 87 8.23 13.02 -5.90
N ARG A 88 7.70 14.14 -5.38
CA ARG A 88 7.63 15.43 -6.08
C ARG A 88 6.85 15.35 -7.40
N ASP A 89 5.88 14.45 -7.46
CA ASP A 89 4.95 14.35 -8.58
C ASP A 89 3.80 15.34 -8.40
N PRO A 90 3.28 15.95 -9.48
CA PRO A 90 2.02 16.68 -9.41
C PRO A 90 0.92 15.81 -8.84
N TRP A 91 0.25 16.29 -7.78
CA TRP A 91 -0.77 15.50 -7.10
C TRP A 91 -2.13 15.53 -7.80
N ASP A 92 -2.33 16.51 -8.68
CA ASP A 92 -3.59 16.79 -9.40
C ASP A 92 -3.65 16.17 -10.81
N ARG A 93 -2.82 15.16 -11.10
CA ARG A 93 -2.88 14.41 -12.36
C ARG A 93 -2.59 12.92 -12.15
N LEU A 94 -3.03 12.07 -13.09
CA LEU A 94 -2.82 10.63 -13.05
C LEU A 94 -1.36 10.21 -13.34
N THR A 95 -0.66 10.95 -14.18
CA THR A 95 0.68 10.59 -14.63
C THR A 95 1.73 10.77 -13.53
N CYS A 96 2.80 9.97 -13.57
CA CYS A 96 4.01 10.10 -12.76
C CYS A 96 5.13 10.73 -13.59
N SER A 97 6.00 11.50 -12.96
CA SER A 97 7.09 12.22 -13.65
C SER A 97 8.26 11.30 -14.01
N ASP A 98 8.54 10.31 -13.16
CA ASP A 98 9.64 9.34 -13.33
C ASP A 98 9.09 7.93 -13.52
N LEU A 99 8.94 7.50 -14.78
CA LEU A 99 8.41 6.18 -15.13
C LEU A 99 9.39 5.05 -14.81
N ASP A 100 10.69 5.26 -15.00
CA ASP A 100 11.70 4.25 -14.72
C ASP A 100 11.88 4.03 -13.23
N GLY A 101 11.93 5.10 -12.44
CA GLY A 101 11.89 5.01 -10.97
C GLY A 101 10.58 4.39 -10.46
N THR A 102 9.45 4.66 -11.12
CA THR A 102 8.16 4.03 -10.80
C THR A 102 8.22 2.52 -11.03
N ARG A 103 8.72 2.08 -12.18
CA ARG A 103 8.87 0.65 -12.51
C ARG A 103 9.81 -0.05 -11.52
N THR A 104 10.92 0.60 -11.19
CA THR A 104 11.91 0.09 -10.23
C THR A 104 11.30 -0.05 -8.83
N MET A 105 10.59 0.95 -8.34
CA MET A 105 9.91 0.93 -7.04
C MET A 105 8.85 -0.18 -6.98
N LEU A 106 8.01 -0.32 -8.03
CA LEU A 106 7.00 -1.37 -8.08
C LEU A 106 7.63 -2.77 -8.05
N SER A 107 8.72 -2.99 -8.78
CA SER A 107 9.41 -4.27 -8.80
C SER A 107 10.10 -4.57 -7.46
N LEU A 108 10.85 -3.63 -6.90
CA LEU A 108 11.69 -3.86 -5.72
C LEU A 108 10.91 -3.82 -4.40
N ASP A 109 9.98 -2.86 -4.25
CA ASP A 109 9.28 -2.65 -2.99
C ASP A 109 7.97 -3.44 -2.91
N TRP A 110 7.37 -3.78 -4.06
CA TRP A 110 6.06 -4.40 -4.15
C TRP A 110 6.04 -5.79 -4.80
N GLY A 111 7.11 -6.17 -5.49
CA GLY A 111 7.17 -7.38 -6.30
C GLY A 111 6.18 -7.36 -7.47
N VAL A 112 5.87 -6.16 -7.98
CA VAL A 112 4.91 -5.93 -9.07
C VAL A 112 5.68 -5.66 -10.35
N CYS A 113 5.57 -6.57 -11.32
CA CYS A 113 6.29 -6.51 -12.59
C CYS A 113 5.34 -6.52 -13.81
N SER A 114 4.03 -6.69 -13.59
CA SER A 114 3.02 -6.78 -14.64
C SER A 114 1.71 -6.13 -14.20
N SER A 115 0.80 -5.92 -15.17
CA SER A 115 -0.58 -5.47 -14.91
C SER A 115 -1.31 -6.42 -13.96
N THR A 116 -1.17 -7.74 -14.16
CA THR A 116 -1.81 -8.75 -13.30
C THR A 116 -1.28 -8.69 -11.86
N ASP A 117 0.03 -8.52 -11.67
CA ASP A 117 0.60 -8.35 -10.32
C ASP A 117 0.07 -7.09 -9.65
N LEU A 118 -0.02 -5.99 -10.42
CA LEU A 118 -0.57 -4.72 -9.94
C LEU A 118 -2.02 -4.90 -9.46
N LEU A 119 -2.88 -5.43 -10.33
CA LEU A 119 -4.30 -5.64 -10.04
C LEU A 119 -4.49 -6.55 -8.82
N SER A 120 -3.71 -7.65 -8.75
CA SER A 120 -3.72 -8.55 -7.61
C SER A 120 -3.33 -7.85 -6.31
N ARG A 121 -2.33 -6.98 -6.36
CA ARG A 121 -1.88 -6.21 -5.20
C ARG A 121 -2.89 -5.16 -4.77
N VAL A 122 -3.48 -4.44 -5.73
CA VAL A 122 -4.56 -3.46 -5.47
C VAL A 122 -5.77 -4.16 -4.87
N HIS A 123 -6.21 -5.27 -5.45
CA HIS A 123 -7.33 -6.06 -4.92
C HIS A 123 -7.07 -6.55 -3.49
N TRP A 124 -5.86 -7.08 -3.23
CA TRP A 124 -5.47 -7.49 -1.89
C TRP A 124 -5.53 -6.32 -0.89
N LEU A 125 -5.05 -5.13 -1.25
CA LEU A 125 -5.14 -3.95 -0.37
C LEU A 125 -6.59 -3.51 -0.12
N ILE A 126 -7.48 -3.67 -1.10
CA ILE A 126 -8.91 -3.39 -0.98
C ILE A 126 -9.59 -4.40 -0.05
N THR A 127 -9.31 -5.68 -0.17
CA THR A 127 -10.04 -6.76 0.50
C THR A 127 -9.45 -7.16 1.86
N SER A 128 -8.14 -7.22 1.98
CA SER A 128 -7.43 -7.72 3.16
C SER A 128 -6.38 -6.73 3.67
N GLY A 129 -5.38 -6.44 2.86
CA GLY A 129 -4.32 -5.48 3.17
C GLY A 129 -3.47 -5.85 4.38
N HIS A 130 -2.68 -4.88 4.82
CA HIS A 130 -1.86 -4.99 6.03
C HIS A 130 -2.71 -4.90 7.31
N ARG A 131 -3.92 -4.32 7.21
CA ARG A 131 -4.85 -4.24 8.33
C ARG A 131 -5.20 -5.62 8.89
N THR A 132 -5.28 -6.67 8.03
CA THR A 132 -5.56 -8.03 8.50
C THR A 132 -4.44 -8.55 9.41
N GLY A 133 -3.17 -8.31 9.06
CA GLY A 133 -2.03 -8.64 9.91
C GLY A 133 -2.02 -7.85 11.21
N PHE A 134 -2.30 -6.54 11.13
CA PHE A 134 -2.40 -5.68 12.30
C PHE A 134 -3.52 -6.14 13.26
N GLU A 135 -4.68 -6.50 12.76
CA GLU A 135 -5.78 -7.01 13.57
C GLU A 135 -5.43 -8.33 14.26
N ALA A 136 -4.71 -9.21 13.56
CA ALA A 136 -4.22 -10.47 14.14
C ALA A 136 -3.19 -10.21 15.26
N GLU A 137 -2.23 -9.30 15.04
CA GLU A 137 -1.27 -8.86 16.05
C GLU A 137 -2.00 -8.22 17.25
N ARG A 138 -2.96 -7.34 17.00
CA ARG A 138 -3.77 -6.71 18.05
C ARG A 138 -4.52 -7.73 18.89
N ALA A 139 -5.21 -8.67 18.25
CA ALA A 139 -5.95 -9.72 18.94
C ALA A 139 -5.03 -10.60 19.80
N ARG A 140 -3.84 -10.89 19.31
CA ARG A 140 -2.84 -11.74 19.97
C ARG A 140 -2.13 -11.04 21.14
N TRP A 141 -1.73 -9.78 20.97
CA TRP A 141 -0.84 -9.09 21.92
C TRP A 141 -1.58 -8.22 22.96
N VAL A 142 -2.89 -8.09 22.83
CA VAL A 142 -3.73 -7.54 23.91
C VAL A 142 -3.86 -8.54 25.06
N ASP A 143 -3.76 -9.85 24.79
CA ASP A 143 -3.63 -10.87 25.83
C ASP A 143 -2.21 -10.81 26.44
N THR A 144 -2.14 -10.36 27.70
CA THR A 144 -0.87 -10.12 28.39
C THR A 144 -0.04 -11.38 28.60
N SER A 145 -0.66 -12.56 28.74
CA SER A 145 0.04 -13.83 28.97
C SER A 145 0.76 -14.31 27.71
N LEU A 146 0.10 -14.24 26.56
CA LEU A 146 0.67 -14.58 25.26
C LEU A 146 1.76 -13.57 24.87
N ALA A 147 1.50 -12.29 25.07
CA ALA A 147 2.45 -11.23 24.76
C ALA A 147 3.76 -11.36 25.55
N GLU A 148 3.73 -11.72 26.84
CA GLU A 148 4.94 -11.87 27.65
C GLU A 148 5.76 -13.12 27.27
N ALA A 149 5.12 -14.24 26.92
CA ALA A 149 5.81 -15.43 26.43
C ALA A 149 6.55 -15.13 25.12
N GLU A 150 5.87 -14.56 24.14
CA GLU A 150 6.44 -14.20 22.84
C GLU A 150 7.51 -13.12 22.96
N ARG A 151 7.33 -12.13 23.82
CA ARG A 151 8.30 -11.09 24.10
C ARG A 151 9.64 -11.64 24.61
N HIS A 152 9.59 -12.68 25.44
CA HIS A 152 10.81 -13.33 25.92
C HIS A 152 11.57 -13.98 24.77
N GLU A 153 10.92 -14.75 23.92
CA GLU A 153 11.52 -15.41 22.75
C GLU A 153 12.08 -14.38 21.74
N LEU A 154 11.31 -13.32 21.47
CA LEU A 154 11.73 -12.26 20.53
C LEU A 154 12.95 -11.48 21.06
N ARG A 155 13.06 -11.25 22.38
CA ARG A 155 14.24 -10.56 22.96
C ARG A 155 15.53 -11.36 22.77
N GLU A 156 15.46 -12.67 22.88
CA GLU A 156 16.63 -13.53 22.64
C GLU A 156 17.05 -13.50 21.16
N SER A 157 16.09 -13.44 20.25
CA SER A 157 16.31 -13.46 18.80
C SER A 157 16.66 -12.09 18.20
N ALA A 158 16.21 -10.98 18.81
CA ALA A 158 16.31 -9.62 18.26
C ALA A 158 17.76 -9.15 18.04
N ALA A 159 18.72 -9.68 18.81
CA ALA A 159 20.14 -9.34 18.66
C ALA A 159 20.72 -9.83 17.32
N SER A 160 20.16 -10.90 16.75
CA SER A 160 20.66 -11.56 15.54
C SER A 160 19.72 -11.46 14.33
N SER A 161 18.45 -11.09 14.54
CA SER A 161 17.42 -11.03 13.52
C SER A 161 16.73 -9.66 13.50
N SER A 162 16.80 -8.97 12.37
CA SER A 162 16.08 -7.70 12.15
C SER A 162 14.57 -7.88 12.22
N ASP A 163 14.05 -9.00 11.73
CA ASP A 163 12.62 -9.29 11.72
C ASP A 163 12.10 -9.54 13.14
N ALA A 164 12.90 -10.24 13.98
CA ALA A 164 12.57 -10.41 15.39
C ALA A 164 12.62 -9.08 16.15
N ALA A 165 13.60 -8.22 15.85
CA ALA A 165 13.71 -6.89 16.46
C ALA A 165 12.52 -6.00 16.08
N GLU A 166 12.09 -6.03 14.83
CA GLU A 166 10.91 -5.31 14.35
C GLU A 166 9.63 -5.84 15.00
N THR A 167 9.47 -7.16 15.06
CA THR A 167 8.32 -7.80 15.71
C THR A 167 8.25 -7.47 17.20
N LEU A 168 9.40 -7.51 17.91
CA LEU A 168 9.49 -7.12 19.32
C LEU A 168 9.09 -5.66 19.52
N TRP A 169 9.55 -4.75 18.64
CA TRP A 169 9.18 -3.35 18.70
C TRP A 169 7.66 -3.16 18.58
N ARG A 170 7.01 -3.80 17.59
CA ARG A 170 5.55 -3.76 17.41
C ARG A 170 4.81 -4.35 18.61
N LEU A 171 5.25 -5.48 19.14
CA LEU A 171 4.66 -6.11 20.32
C LEU A 171 4.71 -5.17 21.53
N GLU A 172 5.85 -4.53 21.80
CA GLU A 172 5.99 -3.59 22.93
C GLU A 172 5.07 -2.38 22.77
N ARG A 173 4.94 -1.80 21.56
CA ARG A 173 4.01 -0.69 21.26
C ARG A 173 2.55 -1.10 21.43
N MET A 174 2.20 -2.28 20.94
CA MET A 174 0.84 -2.82 21.10
C MET A 174 0.50 -3.09 22.56
N ARG A 175 1.42 -3.72 23.32
CA ARG A 175 1.24 -4.00 24.74
C ARG A 175 1.06 -2.75 25.57
N ASP A 176 1.87 -1.74 25.33
CA ASP A 176 1.85 -0.49 26.09
C ASP A 176 0.76 0.48 25.60
N ASN A 177 0.04 0.12 24.54
CA ASN A 177 -0.93 0.96 23.84
C ASN A 177 -0.34 2.32 23.45
N ASP A 178 0.92 2.31 23.01
CA ASP A 178 1.62 3.55 22.70
C ASP A 178 0.90 4.29 21.57
N ARG A 179 0.70 5.60 21.76
CA ARG A 179 -0.06 6.48 20.84
C ARG A 179 -1.49 5.99 20.55
N ASP A 180 -2.08 5.25 21.47
CA ASP A 180 -3.41 4.66 21.32
C ASP A 180 -3.53 3.69 20.13
N ILE A 181 -2.44 2.99 19.80
CA ILE A 181 -2.35 2.13 18.61
C ILE A 181 -3.43 1.05 18.54
N ARG A 182 -3.93 0.58 19.69
CA ARG A 182 -4.98 -0.43 19.73
C ARG A 182 -6.31 0.03 19.13
N ASN A 183 -6.52 1.36 19.02
CA ASN A 183 -7.72 1.98 18.49
C ASN A 183 -7.55 2.51 17.06
N VAL A 184 -6.38 2.35 16.47
CA VAL A 184 -6.11 2.83 15.10
C VAL A 184 -6.74 1.90 14.08
N ASP A 185 -7.45 2.46 13.10
CA ASP A 185 -7.91 1.76 11.91
C ASP A 185 -6.84 1.82 10.82
N PHE A 186 -6.31 0.67 10.42
CA PHE A 186 -5.25 0.57 9.41
C PHE A 186 -5.73 0.74 7.97
N SER A 187 -7.03 0.96 7.74
CA SER A 187 -7.59 1.05 6.37
C SER A 187 -6.98 2.21 5.58
N ALA A 188 -6.70 3.36 6.20
CA ALA A 188 -6.05 4.47 5.48
C ALA A 188 -4.67 4.07 4.94
N TRP A 189 -3.90 3.26 5.68
CA TRP A 189 -2.60 2.75 5.24
C TRP A 189 -2.71 1.90 3.97
N ASP A 190 -3.71 1.05 3.89
CA ASP A 190 -3.93 0.17 2.73
C ASP A 190 -4.52 0.94 1.55
N LEU A 191 -5.58 1.73 1.77
CA LEU A 191 -6.31 2.38 0.68
C LEU A 191 -5.51 3.51 0.01
N VAL A 192 -4.74 4.30 0.77
CA VAL A 192 -3.83 5.31 0.21
C VAL A 192 -2.72 4.65 -0.61
N ARG A 193 -2.22 3.50 -0.19
CA ARG A 193 -1.22 2.72 -0.93
C ARG A 193 -1.81 2.08 -2.19
N ALA A 194 -3.04 1.59 -2.12
CA ALA A 194 -3.76 1.12 -3.31
C ALA A 194 -3.94 2.24 -4.33
N ALA A 195 -4.28 3.46 -3.90
CA ALA A 195 -4.40 4.62 -4.79
C ALA A 195 -3.04 4.97 -5.46
N MET A 196 -1.94 4.90 -4.70
CA MET A 196 -0.61 5.09 -5.28
C MET A 196 -0.29 4.02 -6.33
N LEU A 197 -0.57 2.74 -6.06
CA LEU A 197 -0.36 1.66 -7.03
C LEU A 197 -1.24 1.84 -8.28
N THR A 198 -2.52 2.18 -8.11
CA THR A 198 -3.46 2.44 -9.19
C THR A 198 -2.94 3.55 -10.11
N ARG A 199 -2.49 4.66 -9.54
CA ARG A 199 -1.91 5.77 -10.30
C ARG A 199 -0.61 5.36 -11.02
N CYS A 200 0.27 4.59 -10.38
CA CYS A 200 1.45 4.03 -11.01
C CYS A 200 1.10 3.10 -12.18
N GLY A 201 0.05 2.29 -12.03
CA GLY A 201 -0.45 1.42 -13.08
C GLY A 201 -0.92 2.18 -14.31
N PHE A 202 -1.65 3.28 -14.14
CA PHE A 202 -2.01 4.16 -15.24
C PHE A 202 -0.78 4.77 -15.91
N ALA A 203 0.14 5.32 -15.15
CA ALA A 203 1.35 5.95 -15.69
C ALA A 203 2.21 4.99 -16.51
N LEU A 204 2.21 3.70 -16.18
CA LEU A 204 2.91 2.64 -16.91
C LEU A 204 2.08 2.03 -18.06
N GLY A 205 0.85 2.47 -18.28
CA GLY A 205 -0.04 1.92 -19.31
C GLY A 205 -0.61 0.53 -18.98
N TRP A 206 -0.58 0.13 -17.70
CA TRP A 206 -1.13 -1.14 -17.22
C TRP A 206 -2.63 -1.06 -16.89
N LEU A 207 -3.14 0.13 -16.65
CA LEU A 207 -4.55 0.43 -16.46
C LEU A 207 -4.99 1.48 -17.49
N THR A 208 -6.22 1.37 -17.96
CA THR A 208 -6.87 2.45 -18.71
C THR A 208 -7.23 3.60 -17.78
N GLU A 209 -7.53 4.75 -18.36
CA GLU A 209 -7.98 5.90 -17.58
C GLU A 209 -9.30 5.60 -16.85
N GLU A 210 -10.23 4.92 -17.51
CA GLU A 210 -11.53 4.53 -16.94
C GLU A 210 -11.37 3.56 -15.76
N GLU A 211 -10.56 2.50 -15.90
CA GLU A 211 -10.24 1.57 -14.80
C GLU A 211 -9.58 2.28 -13.63
N THR A 212 -8.76 3.28 -13.93
CA THR A 212 -8.05 4.05 -12.89
C THR A 212 -9.03 4.90 -12.08
N TRP A 213 -9.89 5.67 -12.74
CA TRP A 213 -10.90 6.49 -12.05
C TRP A 213 -11.89 5.64 -11.27
N ASP A 214 -12.34 4.53 -11.85
CA ASP A 214 -13.23 3.57 -11.17
C ASP A 214 -12.57 2.97 -9.92
N THR A 215 -11.31 2.54 -10.02
CA THR A 215 -10.57 2.01 -8.87
C THR A 215 -10.38 3.07 -7.78
N LEU A 216 -10.04 4.30 -8.13
CA LEU A 216 -9.92 5.39 -7.17
C LEU A 216 -11.27 5.70 -6.49
N ALA A 217 -12.40 5.57 -7.20
CA ALA A 217 -13.74 5.72 -6.63
C ALA A 217 -14.05 4.60 -5.61
N ILE A 218 -13.65 3.35 -5.88
CA ILE A 218 -13.73 2.26 -4.90
C ILE A 218 -12.98 2.64 -3.62
N LEU A 219 -11.77 3.17 -3.75
CA LEU A 219 -10.92 3.53 -2.62
C LEU A 219 -11.49 4.72 -1.82
N ASP A 220 -12.03 5.73 -2.50
CA ASP A 220 -12.71 6.86 -1.85
C ASP A 220 -13.91 6.40 -1.03
N ARG A 221 -14.74 5.52 -1.58
CA ARG A 221 -15.86 4.93 -0.85
C ARG A 221 -15.40 4.19 0.40
N GLY A 222 -14.32 3.38 0.31
CA GLY A 222 -13.73 2.70 1.45
C GLY A 222 -13.22 3.65 2.54
N LEU A 223 -12.61 4.76 2.14
CA LEU A 223 -12.19 5.80 3.09
C LEU A 223 -13.40 6.48 3.77
N ARG A 224 -14.44 6.82 3.02
CA ARG A 224 -15.67 7.46 3.56
C ARG A 224 -16.45 6.55 4.49
N GLU A 225 -16.40 5.25 4.30
CA GLU A 225 -17.04 4.31 5.23
C GLU A 225 -16.38 4.33 6.61
N ARG A 226 -15.07 4.61 6.67
CA ARG A 226 -14.26 4.50 7.89
C ARG A 226 -13.91 5.82 8.53
N TYR A 227 -13.81 6.89 7.76
CA TYR A 227 -13.36 8.20 8.22
C TYR A 227 -14.39 9.28 7.92
N ARG A 228 -14.28 10.43 8.61
CA ARG A 228 -15.17 11.58 8.46
C ARG A 228 -14.44 12.84 8.00
N SER A 229 -13.13 12.79 7.85
CA SER A 229 -12.33 13.93 7.42
C SER A 229 -10.95 13.50 6.94
N TRP A 230 -10.29 14.35 6.16
CA TRP A 230 -8.89 14.17 5.80
C TRP A 230 -7.96 14.15 7.03
N THR A 231 -8.31 14.86 8.11
CA THR A 231 -7.55 14.83 9.36
C THR A 231 -7.52 13.42 9.95
N GLN A 232 -8.67 12.74 9.99
CA GLN A 232 -8.73 11.35 10.48
C GLN A 232 -7.94 10.38 9.58
N VAL A 233 -8.02 10.55 8.25
CA VAL A 233 -7.22 9.77 7.29
C VAL A 233 -5.73 9.99 7.53
N SER A 234 -5.32 11.26 7.70
CA SER A 234 -3.93 11.65 7.94
C SER A 234 -3.37 11.03 9.22
N GLU A 235 -4.13 11.10 10.30
CA GLU A 235 -3.73 10.57 11.60
C GLU A 235 -3.61 9.05 11.57
N SER A 236 -4.63 8.36 11.04
CA SER A 236 -4.61 6.91 10.87
C SER A 236 -3.43 6.47 9.98
N PHE A 237 -3.24 7.11 8.83
CA PHE A 237 -2.13 6.80 7.92
C PHE A 237 -0.76 6.98 8.58
N ARG A 238 -0.56 8.09 9.34
CA ARG A 238 0.67 8.38 10.06
C ARG A 238 0.95 7.35 11.15
N LEU A 239 -0.04 7.03 11.98
CA LEU A 239 0.11 6.04 13.07
C LEU A 239 0.33 4.62 12.54
N ALA A 240 -0.38 4.23 11.48
CA ALA A 240 -0.17 2.95 10.83
C ALA A 240 1.25 2.83 10.24
N ARG A 241 1.75 3.89 9.60
CA ARG A 241 3.11 3.92 9.08
C ARG A 241 4.16 3.89 10.20
N TRP A 242 3.96 4.63 11.28
CA TRP A 242 4.82 4.59 12.46
C TRP A 242 4.91 3.19 13.04
N TYR A 243 3.78 2.52 13.21
CA TYR A 243 3.74 1.17 13.74
C TYR A 243 4.43 0.16 12.82
N TRP A 244 4.29 0.30 11.52
CA TRP A 244 4.78 -0.66 10.54
C TRP A 244 6.27 -0.48 10.18
N ASN A 245 6.80 0.73 10.18
CA ASN A 245 8.09 1.05 9.54
C ASN A 245 9.18 1.54 10.49
N SER A 246 8.95 1.61 11.78
CA SER A 246 9.94 2.12 12.75
C SER A 246 10.43 1.01 13.69
N THR A 247 11.74 0.77 13.70
CA THR A 247 12.37 -0.36 14.39
C THR A 247 13.33 0.05 15.50
N SER A 248 13.72 1.32 15.58
CA SER A 248 14.62 1.83 16.62
C SER A 248 14.22 3.26 17.02
N GLY A 249 14.56 3.67 18.25
CA GLY A 249 14.20 5.00 18.73
C GLY A 249 14.72 6.15 17.86
N LYS A 250 15.90 6.00 17.24
CA LYS A 250 16.46 7.00 16.33
C LYS A 250 15.71 7.04 14.99
N ASP A 251 15.45 5.88 14.41
CA ASP A 251 14.74 5.77 13.15
C ASP A 251 13.26 6.13 13.35
N GLU A 252 12.68 5.76 14.50
CA GLU A 252 11.33 6.16 14.91
C GLU A 252 11.17 7.68 14.95
N HIS A 253 12.07 8.38 15.64
CA HIS A 253 12.01 9.83 15.75
C HIS A 253 12.09 10.52 14.37
N PHE A 254 13.03 10.10 13.53
CA PHE A 254 13.19 10.66 12.19
C PHE A 254 11.98 10.37 11.30
N ASN A 255 11.50 9.13 11.29
CA ASN A 255 10.33 8.74 10.50
C ASN A 255 9.06 9.47 10.96
N ASP A 256 8.87 9.62 12.26
CA ASP A 256 7.72 10.33 12.81
C ASP A 256 7.76 11.83 12.49
N LEU A 257 8.93 12.47 12.57
CA LEU A 257 9.12 13.86 12.16
C LEU A 257 8.79 14.05 10.68
N HIS A 258 9.27 13.16 9.83
CA HIS A 258 8.98 13.13 8.40
C HIS A 258 7.47 12.99 8.14
N ASP A 259 6.82 12.04 8.82
CA ASP A 259 5.39 11.75 8.61
C ASP A 259 4.51 12.86 9.18
N LEU A 260 4.89 13.45 10.31
CA LEU A 260 4.19 14.61 10.89
C LEU A 260 4.29 15.83 9.96
N ASN A 261 5.49 16.15 9.46
CA ASN A 261 5.70 17.25 8.52
C ASN A 261 4.85 17.07 7.26
N ARG A 262 4.88 15.87 6.66
CA ARG A 262 4.06 15.53 5.50
C ARG A 262 2.56 15.70 5.78
N SER A 263 2.08 15.22 6.93
CA SER A 263 0.68 15.36 7.33
C SER A 263 0.25 16.82 7.43
N LEU A 264 1.08 17.67 8.05
CA LEU A 264 0.79 19.10 8.19
C LEU A 264 0.81 19.81 6.84
N VAL A 265 1.72 19.45 5.94
CA VAL A 265 1.75 19.98 4.57
C VAL A 265 0.51 19.57 3.79
N LEU A 266 0.09 18.30 3.87
CA LEU A 266 -1.14 17.82 3.21
C LEU A 266 -2.38 18.57 3.68
N LEU A 267 -2.51 18.82 4.99
CA LEU A 267 -3.65 19.48 5.62
C LEU A 267 -3.56 21.01 5.60
N SER A 268 -2.45 21.59 5.15
CA SER A 268 -2.30 23.04 5.05
C SER A 268 -3.32 23.63 4.05
N PRO A 269 -3.68 24.94 4.17
CA PRO A 269 -4.64 25.56 3.24
C PRO A 269 -4.26 25.45 1.75
N ASN A 270 -2.98 25.30 1.44
CA ASN A 270 -2.47 25.11 0.08
C ASN A 270 -2.09 23.65 -0.22
N GLY A 271 -2.28 22.78 0.73
CA GLY A 271 -2.03 21.33 0.58
C GLY A 271 -3.21 20.61 -0.06
N PRO A 272 -2.99 19.44 -0.65
CA PRO A 272 -4.03 18.66 -1.31
C PRO A 272 -5.28 18.44 -0.44
N TRP A 273 -5.09 18.08 0.81
CA TRP A 273 -6.19 17.79 1.74
C TRP A 273 -6.81 19.04 2.40
N GLY A 274 -6.13 20.19 2.28
CA GLY A 274 -6.70 21.48 2.69
C GLY A 274 -7.48 22.17 1.57
N LEU A 275 -7.18 21.87 0.30
CA LEU A 275 -7.85 22.41 -0.87
C LEU A 275 -9.11 21.64 -1.27
N ILE A 276 -9.19 20.36 -0.91
CA ILE A 276 -10.29 19.48 -1.30
C ILE A 276 -11.18 19.20 -0.11
N ASP A 277 -12.41 19.67 -0.15
CA ASP A 277 -13.39 19.37 0.87
C ASP A 277 -13.64 17.86 0.97
N TRP A 278 -13.84 17.41 2.21
CA TRP A 278 -14.14 15.98 2.46
C TRP A 278 -15.43 15.53 1.77
N ASP A 279 -16.41 16.41 1.63
CA ASP A 279 -17.74 16.09 1.15
C ASP A 279 -17.92 16.24 -0.39
N VAL A 280 -16.83 16.53 -1.13
CA VAL A 280 -16.87 16.53 -2.61
C VAL A 280 -17.38 15.16 -3.09
N GLU A 281 -18.49 15.15 -3.80
CA GLU A 281 -19.11 13.92 -4.33
C GLU A 281 -18.23 13.29 -5.41
N THR A 282 -18.13 11.95 -5.39
CA THR A 282 -17.41 11.16 -6.37
C THR A 282 -18.37 10.18 -7.06
N PRO A 283 -18.06 9.73 -8.27
CA PRO A 283 -18.88 8.74 -8.98
C PRO A 283 -18.98 7.43 -8.18
N GLU A 284 -20.14 6.77 -8.29
CA GLU A 284 -20.28 5.40 -7.81
C GLU A 284 -19.40 4.45 -8.64
N PRO A 285 -18.62 3.58 -8.02
CA PRO A 285 -17.73 2.67 -8.74
C PRO A 285 -18.49 1.56 -9.47
N SER A 286 -17.96 1.18 -10.61
CA SER A 286 -18.46 0.08 -11.45
C SER A 286 -17.66 -1.21 -11.30
N PHE A 287 -16.55 -1.21 -10.55
CA PHE A 287 -15.66 -2.36 -10.33
C PHE A 287 -15.08 -2.96 -11.62
N LEU A 288 -14.64 -2.11 -12.53
CA LEU A 288 -14.13 -2.52 -13.85
C LEU A 288 -12.95 -3.50 -13.75
N ILE A 289 -12.06 -3.32 -12.76
CA ILE A 289 -10.90 -4.20 -12.54
C ILE A 289 -11.29 -5.65 -12.18
N LEU A 290 -12.52 -5.90 -11.74
CA LEU A 290 -12.94 -7.25 -11.35
C LEU A 290 -13.02 -8.21 -12.53
N ASP A 291 -13.25 -7.74 -13.75
CA ASP A 291 -13.30 -8.60 -14.92
C ASP A 291 -11.93 -9.27 -15.16
N ASP A 292 -10.84 -8.49 -15.13
CA ASP A 292 -9.48 -9.01 -15.27
C ASP A 292 -9.07 -9.89 -14.08
N LEU A 293 -9.47 -9.54 -12.86
CA LEU A 293 -9.17 -10.31 -11.66
C LEU A 293 -9.89 -11.66 -11.61
N LEU A 294 -11.13 -11.71 -12.09
CA LEU A 294 -11.89 -12.95 -12.24
C LEU A 294 -11.29 -13.82 -13.35
N ASP A 295 -10.86 -13.23 -14.48
CA ASP A 295 -10.18 -13.93 -15.58
C ASP A 295 -8.86 -14.55 -15.12
N ALA A 296 -8.13 -13.83 -14.28
CA ALA A 296 -6.88 -14.30 -13.69
C ALA A 296 -7.07 -15.30 -12.53
N GLY A 297 -8.31 -15.54 -12.08
CA GLY A 297 -8.60 -16.39 -10.92
C GLY A 297 -8.15 -15.79 -9.58
N VAL A 298 -7.90 -14.49 -9.53
CA VAL A 298 -7.46 -13.77 -8.32
C VAL A 298 -8.64 -13.39 -7.44
N ALA A 299 -9.70 -12.79 -8.03
CA ALA A 299 -10.92 -12.50 -7.30
C ALA A 299 -11.79 -13.75 -7.22
N THR A 300 -12.09 -14.18 -5.99
CA THR A 300 -12.97 -15.32 -5.73
C THR A 300 -13.95 -14.94 -4.62
N PRO A 301 -15.22 -15.39 -4.69
CA PRO A 301 -16.16 -15.14 -3.61
C PRO A 301 -15.67 -15.68 -2.27
N LEU A 302 -15.99 -14.99 -1.20
CA LEU A 302 -15.71 -15.43 0.16
C LEU A 302 -16.41 -16.76 0.45
N SER A 303 -15.76 -17.61 1.25
CA SER A 303 -16.47 -18.77 1.80
C SER A 303 -17.62 -18.31 2.71
N ALA A 304 -18.63 -19.16 2.91
CA ALA A 304 -19.74 -18.84 3.80
C ALA A 304 -19.26 -18.50 5.24
N GLY A 305 -18.20 -19.16 5.69
CA GLY A 305 -17.60 -18.90 6.99
C GLY A 305 -16.88 -17.55 7.07
N ASP A 306 -16.13 -17.19 6.02
CA ASP A 306 -15.40 -15.90 5.95
C ASP A 306 -16.40 -14.76 5.80
N ARG A 307 -17.41 -14.91 4.93
CA ARG A 307 -18.45 -13.91 4.74
C ARG A 307 -19.24 -13.60 6.03
N LYS A 308 -19.42 -14.60 6.89
CA LYS A 308 -20.08 -14.40 8.20
C LYS A 308 -19.23 -13.52 9.15
N ARG A 309 -17.90 -13.60 9.03
CA ARG A 309 -16.95 -12.81 9.84
C ARG A 309 -16.61 -11.47 9.21
N ALA A 310 -16.84 -11.33 7.92
CA ALA A 310 -16.48 -10.18 7.13
C ALA A 310 -17.15 -8.88 7.63
N THR A 311 -16.45 -7.77 7.52
CA THR A 311 -16.97 -6.42 7.75
C THR A 311 -18.03 -6.05 6.71
N HIS A 312 -18.73 -4.93 6.91
CA HIS A 312 -19.65 -4.40 5.91
C HIS A 312 -18.94 -4.14 4.58
N TRP A 313 -17.77 -3.52 4.62
CA TRP A 313 -16.92 -3.24 3.46
C TRP A 313 -16.54 -4.51 2.69
N GLU A 314 -16.02 -5.50 3.38
CA GLU A 314 -15.62 -6.77 2.76
C GLU A 314 -16.81 -7.50 2.12
N ARG A 315 -17.96 -7.48 2.76
CA ARG A 315 -19.19 -8.04 2.17
C ARG A 315 -19.64 -7.27 0.95
N TRP A 316 -19.56 -5.95 0.98
CA TRP A 316 -19.93 -5.13 -0.18
C TRP A 316 -19.02 -5.41 -1.38
N VAL A 317 -17.70 -5.54 -1.18
CA VAL A 317 -16.75 -5.94 -2.24
C VAL A 317 -17.06 -7.37 -2.73
N ASP A 318 -17.31 -8.31 -1.82
CA ASP A 318 -17.66 -9.69 -2.15
C ASP A 318 -18.95 -9.78 -2.97
N ASP A 319 -19.97 -8.96 -2.68
CA ASP A 319 -21.19 -8.85 -3.46
C ASP A 319 -20.91 -8.45 -4.92
N GLN A 320 -19.95 -7.55 -5.15
CA GLN A 320 -19.53 -7.17 -6.50
C GLN A 320 -18.84 -8.32 -7.23
N VAL A 321 -17.97 -9.07 -6.51
CA VAL A 321 -17.30 -10.26 -7.06
C VAL A 321 -18.32 -11.31 -7.46
N ILE A 322 -19.32 -11.59 -6.60
CA ILE A 322 -20.39 -12.56 -6.87
C ILE A 322 -21.23 -12.10 -8.06
N ALA A 323 -21.72 -10.85 -8.04
CA ALA A 323 -22.57 -10.31 -9.10
C ALA A 323 -21.88 -10.35 -10.46
N ARG A 324 -20.61 -9.93 -10.50
CA ARG A 324 -19.82 -9.93 -11.74
C ARG A 324 -19.56 -11.36 -12.24
N GLY A 325 -19.23 -12.29 -11.34
CA GLY A 325 -19.02 -13.69 -11.68
C GLY A 325 -20.27 -14.39 -12.26
N GLN A 326 -21.47 -14.04 -11.77
CA GLN A 326 -22.73 -14.62 -12.25
C GLN A 326 -23.13 -14.15 -13.66
N HIS A 327 -22.76 -12.93 -14.06
CA HIS A 327 -23.10 -12.37 -15.37
C HIS A 327 -22.09 -12.73 -16.46
N ARG A 328 -21.04 -13.47 -16.13
CA ARG A 328 -20.05 -13.92 -17.13
C ARG A 328 -20.61 -15.08 -17.94
N PRO A 329 -20.54 -15.04 -19.27
CA PRO A 329 -20.76 -16.23 -20.06
C PRO A 329 -19.75 -17.28 -19.56
N GLN A 330 -20.23 -18.49 -19.25
CA GLN A 330 -19.36 -19.62 -18.96
C GLN A 330 -18.61 -19.94 -20.27
N HIS A 331 -17.49 -19.24 -20.51
CA HIS A 331 -16.59 -19.62 -21.57
C HIS A 331 -15.88 -20.89 -21.13
N PHE A 332 -16.40 -22.01 -21.58
CA PHE A 332 -15.63 -23.24 -21.80
C PHE A 332 -14.64 -22.95 -22.95
N GLY A 333 -13.69 -22.04 -22.74
CA GLY A 333 -12.75 -21.57 -23.73
C GLY A 333 -11.37 -22.06 -23.40
N THR A 334 -10.81 -22.76 -24.35
CA THR A 334 -9.43 -23.19 -24.42
C THR A 334 -8.43 -22.09 -24.02
N HIS A 335 -7.42 -22.48 -23.29
CA HIS A 335 -6.31 -21.66 -22.73
C HIS A 335 -5.56 -20.71 -23.70
N THR A 336 -5.96 -20.61 -24.95
CA THR A 336 -5.27 -19.90 -26.04
C THR A 336 -5.63 -18.41 -26.14
N ASP A 337 -6.79 -17.97 -25.64
CA ASP A 337 -7.22 -16.57 -25.79
C ASP A 337 -6.75 -15.62 -24.65
N GLN A 338 -6.32 -16.18 -23.52
CA GLN A 338 -5.85 -15.39 -22.38
C GLN A 338 -4.53 -14.62 -22.66
N HIS A 339 -3.66 -15.18 -23.52
CA HIS A 339 -2.40 -14.52 -23.87
C HIS A 339 -2.56 -13.28 -24.77
N HIS A 340 -3.65 -13.13 -25.49
CA HIS A 340 -3.84 -12.02 -26.43
C HIS A 340 -4.31 -10.69 -25.80
N ARG A 341 -5.02 -10.73 -24.68
CA ARG A 341 -5.43 -9.49 -24.00
C ARG A 341 -4.26 -8.84 -23.24
N PHE A 342 -3.41 -9.64 -22.63
CA PHE A 342 -2.24 -9.14 -21.88
C PHE A 342 -1.08 -8.73 -22.81
N ALA A 343 -0.92 -9.36 -23.98
CA ALA A 343 0.10 -8.99 -24.96
C ALA A 343 -0.14 -7.63 -25.64
N LYS A 344 -1.35 -7.06 -25.57
CA LYS A 344 -1.65 -5.71 -26.06
C LYS A 344 -1.38 -4.60 -25.05
N ARG A 345 -1.09 -4.94 -23.79
CA ARG A 345 -0.83 -4.00 -22.69
C ARG A 345 0.62 -4.05 -22.17
N ALA A 346 1.49 -4.85 -22.81
CA ALA A 346 2.92 -4.95 -22.49
C ALA A 346 3.76 -3.94 -23.27
#